data_fa0e99ada0eed9b660261056341cf103
#
_entry.id   fa0e99ada0eed9b660261056341cf103
#
_cell.length_a   1.000
_cell.length_b   1.000
_cell.length_c   1.000
_cell.angle_alpha   90.00
_cell.angle_beta   90.00
_cell.angle_gamma   90.00
#
_symmetry.space_group_name_H-M   'P 1'
#
loop_
_entity.id
_entity.type
_entity.pdbx_description
1 polymer ?
#
loop_
_entity_poly.entity_id
_entity_poly.type
_entity_poly.pdbx_seq_one_letter_code
_entity_poly.pdbx_strand_id
1 'polypeptide(L)'
;MFHPRFALLVLVFALSPLWGAHPQSSHDIWTHSNPADMGLSETKLRAMSVAARSADFKKIGSILIARHGKLVYEDYLEGDANTLRDTRSATKTVTDILVGMAIDEGKLSGVNAKVLSLLPDRARRLQNPDPRKFAMTIEDLLTMSSPLECDDWNDASRGNEERMYVVEDWSQFILNLPIRGRMHLGETIEPPPYGRYFSYCTGGVFVLSEVLQKATGARVDHYAREKLFLPLGITNVQWVYSPLNIPQTGGGLRLSSRDLLKIGQLYQNGGRWGARQVVTEAWVRNSTHPHARIDETTDYGYLWWLKSFRAGSKSYPAYFMSGNGGNKVVAIPQLDLVAVITSTNFNAPAMHQQTDKILTDYILASVEQ
;
A
#
# COMPACT_ATOMS: atom_id res chain seq x y z
N MET A 1 84.57 29.18 14.83
CA MET A 1 83.61 28.04 14.91
C MET A 1 82.25 28.59 14.57
N PHE A 2 81.85 28.43 13.35
CA PHE A 2 80.52 28.87 12.87
C PHE A 2 79.58 27.69 12.82
N HIS A 3 78.43 27.80 13.50
CA HIS A 3 77.37 26.84 13.41
C HIS A 3 76.30 27.38 12.43
N PRO A 4 75.86 26.58 11.40
CA PRO A 4 74.75 26.98 10.55
C PRO A 4 73.41 26.61 11.22
N ARG A 5 72.51 27.60 11.28
CA ARG A 5 71.09 27.40 11.66
C ARG A 5 70.33 26.88 10.48
N PHE A 6 69.81 25.67 10.58
CA PHE A 6 68.82 25.13 9.65
C PHE A 6 67.45 25.69 9.99
N ALA A 7 66.83 26.43 9.07
CA ALA A 7 65.47 26.85 9.15
C ALA A 7 64.58 25.75 8.58
N LEU A 8 63.69 25.20 9.42
CA LEU A 8 62.69 24.19 9.04
C LEU A 8 61.44 24.94 8.47
N LEU A 9 61.23 24.81 7.17
CA LEU A 9 60.05 25.34 6.50
C LEU A 9 58.90 24.35 6.73
N VAL A 10 57.92 24.73 7.59
CA VAL A 10 56.67 23.95 7.77
C VAL A 10 55.68 24.38 6.71
N LEU A 11 55.46 23.51 5.72
CA LEU A 11 54.37 23.64 4.75
C LEU A 11 53.07 23.24 5.42
N VAL A 12 52.23 24.22 5.72
CA VAL A 12 50.86 24.02 6.16
C VAL A 12 49.99 23.76 4.93
N PHE A 13 49.62 22.49 4.68
CA PHE A 13 48.57 22.15 3.70
C PHE A 13 47.23 22.54 4.33
N ALA A 14 46.60 23.59 3.82
CA ALA A 14 45.21 23.88 4.08
C ALA A 14 44.31 22.85 3.39
N LEU A 15 43.79 21.89 4.15
CA LEU A 15 42.71 21.01 3.70
C LEU A 15 41.44 21.85 3.66
N SER A 16 41.04 22.27 2.46
CA SER A 16 39.70 22.80 2.22
C SER A 16 38.67 21.65 2.38
N PRO A 17 37.63 21.84 3.21
CA PRO A 17 36.57 20.84 3.27
C PRO A 17 35.85 20.76 1.92
N LEU A 18 35.94 19.64 1.26
CA LEU A 18 35.04 19.27 0.16
C LEU A 18 33.62 19.26 0.73
N TRP A 19 32.89 20.32 0.55
CA TRP A 19 31.45 20.33 0.72
C TRP A 19 30.89 19.33 -0.30
N GLY A 20 30.47 18.18 0.22
CA GLY A 20 29.76 17.21 -0.55
C GLY A 20 28.54 17.89 -1.17
N ALA A 21 28.45 17.87 -2.50
CA ALA A 21 27.25 18.25 -3.21
C ALA A 21 26.09 17.43 -2.62
N HIS A 22 25.13 18.11 -1.97
CA HIS A 22 23.86 17.50 -1.66
C HIS A 22 23.29 16.95 -2.97
N PRO A 23 22.80 15.69 -3.00
CA PRO A 23 22.14 15.21 -4.18
C PRO A 23 20.98 16.17 -4.50
N GLN A 24 21.01 16.73 -5.69
CA GLN A 24 19.92 17.55 -6.22
C GLN A 24 18.61 16.78 -5.98
N SER A 25 17.62 17.50 -5.47
CA SER A 25 16.26 17.03 -5.32
C SER A 25 15.86 16.24 -6.56
N SER A 26 15.41 14.99 -6.36
CA SER A 26 14.85 14.16 -7.43
C SER A 26 13.88 15.02 -8.23
N HIS A 27 14.14 15.21 -9.52
CA HIS A 27 13.25 15.93 -10.41
C HIS A 27 11.84 15.37 -10.23
N ASP A 28 10.91 16.25 -9.90
CA ASP A 28 9.49 15.91 -9.85
C ASP A 28 9.10 15.43 -11.25
N ILE A 29 8.81 14.14 -11.37
CA ILE A 29 8.44 13.51 -12.65
C ILE A 29 6.97 13.74 -13.00
N TRP A 30 6.21 14.43 -12.14
CA TRP A 30 4.84 14.80 -12.44
C TRP A 30 4.79 15.96 -13.44
N THR A 31 4.06 15.76 -14.54
CA THR A 31 3.61 16.87 -15.38
C THR A 31 2.44 17.54 -14.67
N HIS A 32 2.51 18.85 -14.50
CA HIS A 32 1.44 19.63 -13.88
C HIS A 32 0.49 20.20 -14.92
N SER A 33 -0.76 20.44 -14.53
CA SER A 33 -1.77 21.16 -15.32
C SER A 33 -2.72 21.89 -14.37
N ASN A 34 -3.41 22.93 -14.89
CA ASN A 34 -4.47 23.56 -14.10
C ASN A 34 -5.69 22.64 -14.00
N PRO A 35 -6.41 22.64 -12.88
CA PRO A 35 -7.63 21.83 -12.72
C PRO A 35 -8.65 22.09 -13.84
N ALA A 36 -8.89 23.35 -14.20
CA ALA A 36 -9.86 23.73 -15.24
C ALA A 36 -9.51 23.15 -16.61
N ASP A 37 -8.22 23.14 -17.00
CA ASP A 37 -7.76 22.56 -18.27
C ASP A 37 -7.98 21.04 -18.33
N MET A 38 -8.17 20.42 -17.17
CA MET A 38 -8.44 18.99 -17.00
C MET A 38 -9.90 18.72 -16.62
N GLY A 39 -10.81 19.68 -16.81
CA GLY A 39 -12.24 19.52 -16.56
C GLY A 39 -12.59 19.34 -15.08
N LEU A 40 -11.88 20.05 -14.19
CA LEU A 40 -12.19 20.11 -12.76
C LEU A 40 -12.50 21.55 -12.33
N SER A 41 -13.59 21.71 -11.58
CA SER A 41 -14.01 23.01 -11.03
C SER A 41 -13.06 23.49 -9.94
N GLU A 42 -12.25 24.51 -10.24
CA GLU A 42 -11.36 25.13 -9.26
C GLU A 42 -12.11 25.68 -8.04
N THR A 43 -13.34 26.19 -8.25
CA THR A 43 -14.18 26.71 -7.17
C THR A 43 -14.49 25.62 -6.17
N LYS A 44 -14.86 24.41 -6.62
CA LYS A 44 -15.14 23.27 -5.74
C LYS A 44 -13.87 22.74 -5.06
N LEU A 45 -12.73 22.75 -5.75
CA LEU A 45 -11.44 22.36 -5.16
C LEU A 45 -10.98 23.38 -4.09
N ARG A 46 -11.21 24.68 -4.31
CA ARG A 46 -10.98 25.70 -3.27
C ARG A 46 -11.90 25.50 -2.06
N ALA A 47 -13.19 25.20 -2.30
CA ALA A 47 -14.11 24.88 -1.22
C ALA A 47 -13.67 23.64 -0.42
N MET A 48 -13.14 22.61 -1.10
CA MET A 48 -12.54 21.44 -0.46
C MET A 48 -11.38 21.82 0.47
N SER A 49 -10.45 22.66 0.00
CA SER A 49 -9.31 23.13 0.80
C SER A 49 -9.76 23.85 2.07
N VAL A 50 -10.77 24.70 1.95
CA VAL A 50 -11.36 25.41 3.11
C VAL A 50 -12.02 24.43 4.07
N ALA A 51 -12.84 23.51 3.56
CA ALA A 51 -13.53 22.52 4.37
C ALA A 51 -12.54 21.59 5.09
N ALA A 52 -11.50 21.10 4.38
CA ALA A 52 -10.49 20.20 4.96
C ALA A 52 -9.72 20.84 6.13
N ARG A 53 -9.69 22.19 6.21
CA ARG A 53 -9.08 22.94 7.32
C ARG A 53 -10.08 23.34 8.40
N SER A 54 -11.36 23.07 8.19
CA SER A 54 -12.40 23.33 9.18
C SER A 54 -12.49 22.21 10.22
N ALA A 55 -13.34 22.42 11.25
CA ALA A 55 -13.61 21.40 12.26
C ALA A 55 -14.38 20.17 11.73
N ASP A 56 -14.93 20.23 10.50
CA ASP A 56 -15.71 19.15 9.89
C ASP A 56 -14.84 17.95 9.51
N PHE A 57 -13.58 18.20 9.22
CA PHE A 57 -12.60 17.17 8.90
C PHE A 57 -11.45 17.19 9.91
N LYS A 58 -11.05 16.02 10.39
CA LYS A 58 -10.02 15.92 11.43
C LYS A 58 -8.76 15.27 10.88
N LYS A 59 -7.61 15.87 11.22
CA LYS A 59 -6.29 15.29 10.97
C LYS A 59 -6.07 14.84 9.51
N ILE A 60 -6.61 15.58 8.53
CA ILE A 60 -6.27 15.38 7.13
C ILE A 60 -4.85 15.89 6.91
N GLY A 61 -4.00 15.04 6.37
CA GLY A 61 -2.58 15.36 6.14
C GLY A 61 -2.32 15.97 4.76
N SER A 62 -2.94 15.40 3.72
CA SER A 62 -2.79 15.90 2.34
C SER A 62 -3.93 15.41 1.45
N ILE A 63 -4.17 16.17 0.37
CA ILE A 63 -5.11 15.80 -0.71
C ILE A 63 -4.40 16.09 -2.04
N LEU A 64 -4.23 15.06 -2.87
CA LEU A 64 -3.64 15.17 -4.20
C LEU A 64 -4.57 14.57 -5.23
N ILE A 65 -4.61 15.17 -6.43
CA ILE A 65 -5.42 14.68 -7.56
C ILE A 65 -4.55 14.67 -8.81
N ALA A 66 -4.50 13.53 -9.49
CA ALA A 66 -4.04 13.44 -10.87
C ALA A 66 -5.23 13.16 -11.78
N ARG A 67 -5.24 13.78 -12.96
CA ARG A 67 -6.22 13.51 -14.01
C ARG A 67 -5.53 13.52 -15.37
N HIS A 68 -5.88 12.55 -16.23
CA HIS A 68 -5.24 12.36 -17.53
C HIS A 68 -3.71 12.30 -17.43
N GLY A 69 -3.21 11.60 -16.38
CA GLY A 69 -1.78 11.42 -16.12
C GLY A 69 -1.04 12.68 -15.65
N LYS A 70 -1.74 13.78 -15.33
CA LYS A 70 -1.14 15.03 -14.84
C LYS A 70 -1.55 15.33 -13.42
N LEU A 71 -0.62 15.82 -12.59
CA LEU A 71 -0.92 16.35 -11.27
C LEU A 71 -1.65 17.68 -11.42
N VAL A 72 -2.90 17.73 -10.99
CA VAL A 72 -3.78 18.89 -11.19
C VAL A 72 -4.13 19.62 -9.89
N TYR A 73 -3.96 18.93 -8.77
CA TYR A 73 -4.22 19.52 -7.45
C TYR A 73 -3.35 18.86 -6.41
N GLU A 74 -2.77 19.65 -5.53
CA GLU A 74 -2.10 19.19 -4.32
C GLU A 74 -2.28 20.20 -3.20
N ASP A 75 -2.61 19.70 -2.02
CA ASP A 75 -2.78 20.48 -0.80
C ASP A 75 -2.23 19.68 0.38
N TYR A 76 -1.32 20.29 1.11
CA TYR A 76 -0.70 19.73 2.30
C TYR A 76 -1.21 20.50 3.52
N LEU A 77 -2.10 19.85 4.29
CA LEU A 77 -2.65 20.41 5.51
C LEU A 77 -1.70 20.20 6.69
N GLU A 78 -0.88 19.14 6.59
CA GLU A 78 0.15 18.78 7.56
C GLU A 78 1.43 18.41 6.81
N GLY A 79 2.56 19.02 7.20
CA GLY A 79 3.85 18.81 6.54
C GLY A 79 3.91 19.38 5.12
N ASP A 80 4.62 18.72 4.22
CA ASP A 80 4.89 19.16 2.86
C ASP A 80 4.92 17.97 1.86
N ALA A 81 5.37 18.24 0.62
CA ALA A 81 5.48 17.25 -0.46
C ALA A 81 6.48 16.11 -0.15
N ASN A 82 7.47 16.35 0.72
CA ASN A 82 8.50 15.39 1.09
C ASN A 82 8.15 14.58 2.34
N THR A 83 7.09 14.99 3.04
CA THR A 83 6.67 14.33 4.29
C THR A 83 6.24 12.91 4.01
N LEU A 84 6.92 11.95 4.67
CA LEU A 84 6.57 10.54 4.59
C LEU A 84 5.30 10.28 5.40
N ARG A 85 4.29 9.74 4.74
CA ARG A 85 3.01 9.36 5.33
C ARG A 85 3.05 7.91 5.79
N ASP A 86 2.59 7.65 6.99
CA ASP A 86 2.36 6.29 7.45
C ASP A 86 1.13 5.75 6.73
N THR A 87 1.36 4.90 5.72
CA THR A 87 0.31 4.41 4.84
C THR A 87 -0.56 3.34 5.48
N ARG A 88 -0.13 2.80 6.63
CA ARG A 88 -0.82 1.69 7.30
C ARG A 88 -1.15 0.57 6.30
N SER A 89 -2.33 0.02 6.37
CA SER A 89 -2.77 -1.10 5.53
C SER A 89 -2.80 -0.82 4.02
N ALA A 90 -2.67 0.44 3.57
CA ALA A 90 -2.43 0.74 2.16
C ALA A 90 -1.12 0.10 1.64
N THR A 91 -0.19 -0.22 2.52
CA THR A 91 1.01 -1.04 2.23
C THR A 91 0.68 -2.38 1.58
N LYS A 92 -0.44 -3.01 1.95
CA LYS A 92 -0.85 -4.33 1.45
C LYS A 92 -0.93 -4.37 -0.07
N THR A 93 -1.42 -3.31 -0.66
CA THR A 93 -1.51 -3.20 -2.12
C THR A 93 -0.13 -3.20 -2.79
N VAL A 94 0.89 -2.61 -2.15
CA VAL A 94 2.27 -2.71 -2.65
C VAL A 94 2.74 -4.17 -2.61
N THR A 95 2.35 -4.93 -1.61
CA THR A 95 2.66 -6.37 -1.53
C THR A 95 2.02 -7.17 -2.65
N ASP A 96 0.77 -6.87 -3.02
CA ASP A 96 0.13 -7.44 -4.22
C ASP A 96 0.97 -7.19 -5.47
N ILE A 97 1.39 -5.94 -5.69
CA ILE A 97 2.21 -5.56 -6.84
C ILE A 97 3.49 -6.41 -6.90
N LEU A 98 4.17 -6.57 -5.77
CA LEU A 98 5.41 -7.36 -5.70
C LEU A 98 5.18 -8.85 -5.95
N VAL A 99 4.04 -9.41 -5.52
CA VAL A 99 3.65 -10.79 -5.83
C VAL A 99 3.44 -10.95 -7.33
N GLY A 100 2.73 -10.02 -7.97
CA GLY A 100 2.54 -10.02 -9.42
C GLY A 100 3.85 -9.98 -10.19
N MET A 101 4.73 -9.08 -9.81
CA MET A 101 6.07 -8.99 -10.42
C MET A 101 6.87 -10.28 -10.25
N ALA A 102 6.82 -10.92 -9.09
CA ALA A 102 7.51 -12.18 -8.85
C ALA A 102 6.95 -13.35 -9.69
N ILE A 103 5.64 -13.32 -9.97
CA ILE A 103 4.99 -14.28 -10.88
C ILE A 103 5.41 -13.99 -12.32
N ASP A 104 5.37 -12.73 -12.76
CA ASP A 104 5.76 -12.32 -14.12
C ASP A 104 7.25 -12.61 -14.41
N GLU A 105 8.11 -12.57 -13.39
CA GLU A 105 9.52 -12.95 -13.47
C GLU A 105 9.73 -14.48 -13.40
N GLY A 106 8.68 -15.28 -13.27
CA GLY A 106 8.78 -16.74 -13.09
C GLY A 106 9.40 -17.18 -11.76
N LYS A 107 9.47 -16.28 -10.77
CA LYS A 107 9.97 -16.56 -9.41
C LYS A 107 8.92 -17.28 -8.56
N LEU A 108 7.65 -17.00 -8.82
CA LEU A 108 6.49 -17.71 -8.29
C LEU A 108 5.74 -18.37 -9.44
N SER A 109 5.26 -19.57 -9.24
CA SER A 109 4.54 -20.34 -10.28
C SER A 109 3.12 -19.83 -10.51
N GLY A 110 2.60 -18.93 -9.67
CA GLY A 110 1.26 -18.35 -9.76
C GLY A 110 0.58 -18.26 -8.39
N VAL A 111 -0.62 -17.67 -8.39
CA VAL A 111 -1.39 -17.45 -7.15
C VAL A 111 -1.83 -18.75 -6.47
N ASN A 112 -1.91 -19.87 -7.22
CA ASN A 112 -2.27 -21.18 -6.70
C ASN A 112 -1.12 -21.90 -5.98
N ALA A 113 0.09 -21.34 -5.96
CA ALA A 113 1.22 -21.90 -5.24
C ALA A 113 0.91 -22.02 -3.74
N LYS A 114 1.27 -23.19 -3.17
CA LYS A 114 0.99 -23.47 -1.76
C LYS A 114 2.00 -22.78 -0.86
N VAL A 115 1.51 -21.95 0.06
CA VAL A 115 2.35 -21.14 0.97
C VAL A 115 3.33 -22.00 1.75
N LEU A 116 2.88 -23.08 2.38
CA LEU A 116 3.74 -23.94 3.18
C LEU A 116 4.73 -24.77 2.36
N SER A 117 4.44 -25.04 1.09
CA SER A 117 5.42 -25.66 0.18
C SER A 117 6.57 -24.73 -0.15
N LEU A 118 6.33 -23.40 -0.17
CA LEU A 118 7.36 -22.39 -0.38
C LEU A 118 8.13 -22.09 0.92
N LEU A 119 7.57 -22.40 2.08
CA LEU A 119 8.14 -22.17 3.40
C LEU A 119 8.31 -23.49 4.20
N PRO A 120 9.12 -24.47 3.72
CA PRO A 120 9.22 -25.80 4.35
C PRO A 120 9.74 -25.75 5.79
N ASP A 121 10.60 -24.78 6.12
CA ASP A 121 11.10 -24.62 7.49
C ASP A 121 9.98 -24.19 8.46
N ARG A 122 9.05 -23.36 8.00
CA ARG A 122 7.85 -22.98 8.73
C ARG A 122 6.89 -24.15 8.90
N ALA A 123 6.68 -24.91 7.82
CA ALA A 123 5.82 -26.10 7.81
C ALA A 123 6.26 -27.15 8.85
N ARG A 124 7.57 -27.38 9.01
CA ARG A 124 8.11 -28.33 10.00
C ARG A 124 7.91 -27.89 11.46
N ARG A 125 7.70 -26.59 11.70
CA ARG A 125 7.52 -26.02 13.05
C ARG A 125 6.06 -25.72 13.40
N LEU A 126 5.09 -26.19 12.58
CA LEU A 126 3.68 -25.98 12.87
C LEU A 126 3.26 -26.67 14.17
N GLN A 127 2.70 -25.90 15.09
CA GLN A 127 2.15 -26.43 16.35
C GLN A 127 0.76 -27.07 16.15
N ASN A 128 -0.03 -26.55 15.19
CA ASN A 128 -1.37 -27.03 14.88
C ASN A 128 -1.44 -27.43 13.39
N PRO A 129 -0.82 -28.55 12.98
CA PRO A 129 -0.86 -29.01 11.59
C PRO A 129 -2.29 -29.39 11.20
N ASP A 130 -2.72 -28.96 10.03
CA ASP A 130 -4.04 -29.26 9.47
C ASP A 130 -3.92 -29.32 7.94
N PRO A 131 -4.55 -30.28 7.24
CA PRO A 131 -4.50 -30.38 5.80
C PRO A 131 -4.90 -29.11 5.06
N ARG A 132 -5.84 -28.31 5.62
CA ARG A 132 -6.26 -27.02 5.06
C ARG A 132 -5.16 -25.97 5.06
N LYS A 133 -4.26 -25.99 6.04
CA LYS A 133 -3.06 -25.12 6.05
C LYS A 133 -2.09 -25.49 4.95
N PHE A 134 -1.88 -26.78 4.71
CA PHE A 134 -1.03 -27.25 3.61
C PHE A 134 -1.65 -26.99 2.24
N ALA A 135 -2.99 -26.89 2.17
CA ALA A 135 -3.70 -26.50 0.96
C ALA A 135 -3.75 -24.98 0.71
N MET A 136 -3.45 -24.16 1.73
CA MET A 136 -3.52 -22.69 1.64
C MET A 136 -2.60 -22.14 0.55
N THR A 137 -3.15 -21.27 -0.29
CA THR A 137 -2.48 -20.69 -1.46
C THR A 137 -2.06 -19.24 -1.22
N ILE A 138 -1.21 -18.72 -2.10
CA ILE A 138 -0.92 -17.27 -2.18
C ILE A 138 -2.22 -16.50 -2.41
N GLU A 139 -3.13 -17.00 -3.26
CA GLU A 139 -4.40 -16.35 -3.54
C GLU A 139 -5.29 -16.23 -2.29
N ASP A 140 -5.30 -17.21 -1.40
CA ASP A 140 -6.06 -17.13 -0.15
C ASP A 140 -5.56 -15.98 0.75
N LEU A 141 -4.26 -15.66 0.70
CA LEU A 141 -3.69 -14.52 1.43
C LEU A 141 -3.98 -13.19 0.71
N LEU A 142 -3.86 -13.15 -0.62
CA LEU A 142 -4.14 -11.95 -1.43
C LEU A 142 -5.61 -11.53 -1.36
N THR A 143 -6.52 -12.47 -1.19
CA THR A 143 -7.97 -12.24 -1.15
C THR A 143 -8.54 -12.16 0.27
N MET A 144 -7.69 -12.15 1.30
CA MET A 144 -8.14 -12.15 2.70
C MET A 144 -9.11 -13.30 3.02
N SER A 145 -8.85 -14.49 2.47
CA SER A 145 -9.73 -15.64 2.62
C SER A 145 -9.00 -16.90 3.11
N SER A 146 -7.88 -16.71 3.82
CA SER A 146 -7.13 -17.82 4.39
C SER A 146 -8.00 -18.65 5.36
N PRO A 147 -7.73 -19.95 5.52
CA PRO A 147 -8.49 -20.80 6.45
C PRO A 147 -8.15 -20.52 7.93
N LEU A 148 -7.19 -19.67 8.21
CA LEU A 148 -6.71 -19.42 9.58
C LEU A 148 -7.71 -18.58 10.38
N GLU A 149 -7.77 -18.79 11.70
CA GLU A 149 -8.52 -17.93 12.62
C GLU A 149 -7.77 -16.60 12.81
N CYS A 150 -7.89 -15.74 11.82
CA CYS A 150 -7.23 -14.44 11.75
C CYS A 150 -8.24 -13.39 11.29
N ASP A 151 -8.56 -12.45 12.18
CA ASP A 151 -9.53 -11.38 11.91
C ASP A 151 -9.15 -10.14 12.73
N ASP A 152 -8.65 -9.12 12.04
CA ASP A 152 -8.20 -7.87 12.67
C ASP A 152 -9.39 -6.98 13.07
N TRP A 153 -10.61 -7.26 12.59
CA TRP A 153 -11.81 -6.53 12.98
C TRP A 153 -12.49 -7.12 14.21
N ASN A 154 -11.99 -8.25 14.70
CA ASN A 154 -12.47 -8.91 15.89
C ASN A 154 -11.36 -8.96 16.95
N ASP A 155 -11.48 -8.14 17.99
CA ASP A 155 -10.51 -8.08 19.09
C ASP A 155 -10.38 -9.43 19.85
N ALA A 156 -11.40 -10.28 19.77
CA ALA A 156 -11.37 -11.61 20.37
C ALA A 156 -10.65 -12.65 19.50
N SER A 157 -10.41 -12.38 18.23
CA SER A 157 -9.70 -13.29 17.31
C SER A 157 -8.30 -13.58 17.84
N ARG A 158 -7.90 -14.86 17.82
CA ARG A 158 -6.54 -15.27 18.19
C ARG A 158 -5.49 -14.69 17.26
N GLY A 159 -5.84 -14.45 16.02
CA GLY A 159 -4.97 -13.92 14.98
C GLY A 159 -5.14 -12.42 14.73
N ASN A 160 -5.82 -11.68 15.61
CA ASN A 160 -5.85 -10.21 15.52
C ASN A 160 -4.42 -9.66 15.51
N GLU A 161 -4.15 -8.64 14.68
CA GLU A 161 -2.80 -8.11 14.42
C GLU A 161 -2.10 -7.61 15.69
N GLU A 162 -2.83 -7.07 16.66
CA GLU A 162 -2.25 -6.59 17.92
C GLU A 162 -1.59 -7.73 18.72
N ARG A 163 -2.10 -8.96 18.58
CA ARG A 163 -1.49 -10.15 19.20
C ARG A 163 -0.22 -10.59 18.47
N MET A 164 -0.11 -10.32 17.19
CA MET A 164 1.11 -10.57 16.42
C MET A 164 2.24 -9.64 16.85
N TYR A 165 1.95 -8.39 17.16
CA TYR A 165 2.98 -7.40 17.50
C TYR A 165 3.67 -7.64 18.85
N VAL A 166 3.10 -8.45 19.72
CA VAL A 166 3.69 -8.77 21.03
C VAL A 166 4.53 -10.05 21.05
N VAL A 167 4.71 -10.72 19.91
CA VAL A 167 5.58 -11.89 19.76
C VAL A 167 6.79 -11.57 18.88
N GLU A 168 7.82 -12.39 18.92
CA GLU A 168 9.04 -12.18 18.14
C GLU A 168 8.88 -12.67 16.68
N ASP A 169 8.37 -13.89 16.48
CA ASP A 169 8.22 -14.55 15.19
C ASP A 169 6.79 -14.44 14.67
N TRP A 170 6.51 -13.31 13.99
CA TRP A 170 5.18 -12.99 13.49
C TRP A 170 4.65 -14.03 12.50
N SER A 171 5.49 -14.50 11.57
CA SER A 171 5.06 -15.49 10.58
C SER A 171 4.71 -16.82 11.22
N GLN A 172 5.54 -17.31 12.17
CA GLN A 172 5.25 -18.57 12.84
C GLN A 172 4.01 -18.46 13.73
N PHE A 173 3.80 -17.30 14.37
CA PHE A 173 2.59 -17.02 15.13
C PHE A 173 1.35 -17.19 14.26
N ILE A 174 1.31 -16.54 13.07
CA ILE A 174 0.19 -16.61 12.15
C ILE A 174 -0.01 -18.04 11.62
N LEU A 175 1.06 -18.71 11.20
CA LEU A 175 0.96 -20.07 10.65
C LEU A 175 0.55 -21.10 11.73
N ASN A 176 0.80 -20.81 13.02
CA ASN A 176 0.37 -21.63 14.14
C ASN A 176 -1.10 -21.40 14.56
N LEU A 177 -1.77 -20.36 14.05
CA LEU A 177 -3.18 -20.15 14.37
C LEU A 177 -4.02 -21.38 14.04
N PRO A 178 -5.07 -21.67 14.79
CA PRO A 178 -6.00 -22.72 14.44
C PRO A 178 -6.74 -22.38 13.14
N ILE A 179 -7.39 -23.38 12.57
CA ILE A 179 -8.32 -23.15 11.47
C ILE A 179 -9.57 -22.50 12.02
N ARG A 180 -10.06 -21.47 11.35
CA ARG A 180 -11.30 -20.79 11.71
C ARG A 180 -12.48 -21.80 11.71
N GLY A 181 -13.21 -21.85 12.84
CA GLY A 181 -14.40 -22.63 12.99
C GLY A 181 -15.57 -22.05 12.18
N ARG A 182 -16.47 -22.90 11.72
CA ARG A 182 -17.79 -22.44 11.31
C ARG A 182 -18.64 -22.26 12.57
N MET A 183 -19.01 -21.03 12.90
CA MET A 183 -19.74 -20.73 14.15
C MET A 183 -21.24 -21.05 14.10
N HIS A 184 -21.77 -21.65 13.03
CA HIS A 184 -23.21 -21.88 12.89
C HIS A 184 -23.52 -23.38 12.87
N LEU A 185 -23.93 -23.88 14.02
CA LEU A 185 -24.57 -25.20 14.16
C LEU A 185 -26.03 -25.08 13.70
N GLY A 186 -26.35 -25.66 12.55
CA GLY A 186 -27.75 -25.83 12.09
C GLY A 186 -28.23 -24.84 11.02
N GLU A 187 -27.44 -23.90 10.54
CA GLU A 187 -27.80 -23.04 9.42
C GLU A 187 -27.20 -23.54 8.11
N THR A 188 -28.03 -23.55 7.06
CA THR A 188 -27.54 -23.73 5.68
C THR A 188 -26.84 -22.44 5.29
N ILE A 189 -25.51 -22.42 5.35
CA ILE A 189 -24.73 -21.25 4.93
C ILE A 189 -24.67 -21.29 3.41
N GLU A 190 -25.34 -20.34 2.75
CA GLU A 190 -25.15 -20.11 1.32
C GLU A 190 -23.66 -19.86 1.02
N PRO A 191 -23.13 -20.43 -0.06
CA PRO A 191 -21.76 -20.14 -0.46
C PRO A 191 -21.60 -18.63 -0.66
N PRO A 192 -20.51 -18.03 -0.15
CA PRO A 192 -20.31 -16.61 -0.36
C PRO A 192 -20.09 -16.31 -1.85
N PRO A 193 -20.38 -15.09 -2.30
CA PRO A 193 -20.00 -14.64 -3.62
C PRO A 193 -18.53 -14.94 -3.87
N TYR A 194 -18.20 -15.39 -5.07
CA TYR A 194 -16.83 -15.79 -5.47
C TYR A 194 -16.28 -17.04 -4.74
N GLY A 195 -17.07 -17.73 -3.93
CA GLY A 195 -16.67 -18.97 -3.22
C GLY A 195 -15.67 -18.77 -2.07
N ARG A 196 -15.42 -17.51 -1.62
CA ARG A 196 -14.42 -17.17 -0.63
C ARG A 196 -15.01 -16.43 0.57
N TYR A 197 -14.72 -16.91 1.77
CA TYR A 197 -15.10 -16.25 3.03
C TYR A 197 -14.04 -15.23 3.40
N PHE A 198 -14.35 -13.95 3.26
CA PHE A 198 -13.48 -12.84 3.62
C PHE A 198 -13.25 -12.79 5.14
N SER A 199 -12.00 -12.55 5.55
CA SER A 199 -11.61 -12.25 6.93
C SER A 199 -10.31 -11.43 6.89
N TYR A 200 -10.39 -10.19 7.30
CA TYR A 200 -9.26 -9.26 7.19
C TYR A 200 -8.11 -9.69 8.11
N CYS A 201 -6.96 -10.00 7.53
CA CYS A 201 -5.83 -10.60 8.23
C CYS A 201 -4.50 -9.99 7.80
N THR A 202 -4.02 -9.01 8.53
CA THR A 202 -2.71 -8.36 8.30
C THR A 202 -1.56 -9.35 8.39
N GLY A 203 -1.63 -10.27 9.35
CA GLY A 203 -0.60 -11.29 9.52
C GLY A 203 -0.45 -12.24 8.34
N GLY A 204 -1.57 -12.55 7.64
CA GLY A 204 -1.52 -13.32 6.39
C GLY A 204 -0.72 -12.60 5.30
N VAL A 205 -0.88 -11.28 5.19
CA VAL A 205 -0.09 -10.47 4.25
C VAL A 205 1.38 -10.38 4.69
N PHE A 206 1.64 -10.34 6.00
CA PHE A 206 3.02 -10.41 6.50
C PHE A 206 3.72 -11.72 6.10
N VAL A 207 3.03 -12.86 6.10
CA VAL A 207 3.59 -14.14 5.62
C VAL A 207 4.03 -14.06 4.16
N LEU A 208 3.36 -13.25 3.31
CA LEU A 208 3.77 -13.02 1.93
C LEU A 208 5.16 -12.38 1.83
N SER A 209 5.64 -11.66 2.85
CA SER A 209 7.01 -11.13 2.87
C SER A 209 8.05 -12.25 2.79
N GLU A 210 7.86 -13.32 3.55
CA GLU A 210 8.78 -14.47 3.54
C GLU A 210 8.64 -15.29 2.25
N VAL A 211 7.41 -15.44 1.74
CA VAL A 211 7.16 -16.08 0.43
C VAL A 211 7.92 -15.33 -0.66
N LEU A 212 7.78 -14.01 -0.72
CA LEU A 212 8.50 -13.17 -1.68
C LEU A 212 10.02 -13.27 -1.52
N GLN A 213 10.51 -13.15 -0.28
CA GLN A 213 11.95 -13.26 -0.01
C GLN A 213 12.51 -14.63 -0.42
N LYS A 214 11.78 -15.70 -0.15
CA LYS A 214 12.18 -17.05 -0.54
C LYS A 214 12.17 -17.24 -2.05
N ALA A 215 11.14 -16.74 -2.72
CA ALA A 215 10.97 -16.88 -4.17
C ALA A 215 11.97 -16.02 -4.96
N THR A 216 12.20 -14.80 -4.53
CA THR A 216 13.06 -13.84 -5.24
C THR A 216 14.55 -13.96 -4.88
N GLY A 217 14.85 -14.56 -3.72
CA GLY A 217 16.21 -14.59 -3.14
C GLY A 217 16.67 -13.24 -2.59
N ALA A 218 15.81 -12.24 -2.51
CA ALA A 218 16.11 -10.89 -2.04
C ALA A 218 15.18 -10.49 -0.89
N ARG A 219 15.64 -9.63 0.02
CA ARG A 219 14.76 -9.00 1.00
C ARG A 219 13.67 -8.21 0.28
N VAL A 220 12.46 -8.22 0.83
CA VAL A 220 11.30 -7.59 0.16
C VAL A 220 11.48 -6.10 -0.05
N ASP A 221 12.06 -5.38 0.91
CA ASP A 221 12.36 -3.95 0.79
C ASP A 221 13.35 -3.65 -0.36
N HIS A 222 14.37 -4.50 -0.54
CA HIS A 222 15.31 -4.40 -1.66
C HIS A 222 14.62 -4.74 -2.98
N TYR A 223 13.83 -5.81 -3.01
CA TYR A 223 13.09 -6.20 -4.20
C TYR A 223 12.10 -5.10 -4.63
N ALA A 224 11.35 -4.54 -3.68
CA ALA A 224 10.44 -3.42 -3.91
C ALA A 224 11.19 -2.19 -4.44
N ARG A 225 12.35 -1.86 -3.85
CA ARG A 225 13.19 -0.75 -4.29
C ARG A 225 13.59 -0.91 -5.75
N GLU A 226 14.18 -2.05 -6.11
CA GLU A 226 14.75 -2.26 -7.45
C GLU A 226 13.66 -2.44 -8.53
N LYS A 227 12.57 -3.12 -8.19
CA LYS A 227 11.58 -3.54 -9.19
C LYS A 227 10.42 -2.56 -9.32
N LEU A 228 10.01 -1.91 -8.23
CA LEU A 228 8.86 -1.01 -8.22
C LEU A 228 9.28 0.45 -8.00
N PHE A 229 10.00 0.74 -6.92
CA PHE A 229 10.18 2.13 -6.51
C PHE A 229 11.12 2.91 -7.43
N LEU A 230 12.30 2.39 -7.74
CA LEU A 230 13.23 3.07 -8.66
C LEU A 230 12.64 3.29 -10.06
N PRO A 231 11.94 2.31 -10.68
CA PRO A 231 11.22 2.56 -11.94
C PRO A 231 10.22 3.72 -11.91
N LEU A 232 9.60 3.96 -10.75
CA LEU A 232 8.67 5.07 -10.52
C LEU A 232 9.38 6.35 -10.05
N GLY A 233 10.72 6.35 -9.92
CA GLY A 233 11.49 7.46 -9.35
C GLY A 233 11.15 7.72 -7.88
N ILE A 234 10.76 6.68 -7.13
CA ILE A 234 10.53 6.73 -5.68
C ILE A 234 11.84 6.38 -4.98
N THR A 235 12.44 7.33 -4.30
CA THR A 235 13.75 7.17 -3.66
C THR A 235 13.72 7.27 -2.14
N ASN A 236 12.74 7.99 -1.59
CA ASN A 236 12.57 8.16 -0.15
C ASN A 236 11.49 7.23 0.38
N VAL A 237 11.90 6.10 0.94
CA VAL A 237 11.03 5.02 1.42
C VAL A 237 11.46 4.61 2.81
N GLN A 238 10.51 4.43 3.71
CA GLN A 238 10.76 3.86 5.03
C GLN A 238 9.87 2.64 5.26
N TRP A 239 10.45 1.62 5.90
CA TRP A 239 9.76 0.42 6.32
C TRP A 239 9.80 0.24 7.83
N VAL A 240 8.73 -0.25 8.40
CA VAL A 240 8.72 -0.86 9.73
C VAL A 240 9.13 -2.33 9.57
N TYR A 241 9.84 -2.86 10.55
CA TYR A 241 10.32 -4.24 10.54
C TYR A 241 9.79 -5.00 11.76
N SER A 242 9.62 -6.31 11.59
CA SER A 242 9.40 -7.22 12.72
C SER A 242 10.65 -7.31 13.61
N PRO A 243 10.55 -7.87 14.82
CA PRO A 243 11.74 -8.16 15.64
C PRO A 243 12.79 -9.01 14.94
N LEU A 244 12.39 -9.89 14.02
CA LEU A 244 13.29 -10.69 13.18
C LEU A 244 13.78 -9.95 11.92
N ASN A 245 13.65 -8.62 11.90
CA ASN A 245 14.11 -7.74 10.81
C ASN A 245 13.51 -8.07 9.42
N ILE A 246 12.24 -8.49 9.40
CA ILE A 246 11.46 -8.73 8.18
C ILE A 246 10.57 -7.50 7.93
N PRO A 247 10.54 -6.92 6.70
CA PRO A 247 9.68 -5.78 6.40
C PRO A 247 8.20 -6.07 6.63
N GLN A 248 7.49 -5.15 7.31
CA GLN A 248 6.06 -5.27 7.60
C GLN A 248 5.24 -4.95 6.33
N THR A 249 5.02 -5.97 5.51
CA THR A 249 4.30 -5.88 4.24
C THR A 249 2.78 -5.66 4.38
N GLY A 250 2.25 -5.88 5.59
CA GLY A 250 0.83 -5.65 5.88
C GLY A 250 0.48 -4.23 6.33
N GLY A 251 1.47 -3.38 6.67
CA GLY A 251 1.15 -2.06 7.22
C GLY A 251 2.32 -1.12 7.50
N GLY A 252 3.54 -1.50 7.15
CA GLY A 252 4.75 -0.82 7.62
C GLY A 252 5.44 0.13 6.64
N LEU A 253 4.83 0.46 5.50
CA LEU A 253 5.43 1.31 4.48
C LEU A 253 5.08 2.79 4.71
N ARG A 254 6.10 3.67 4.56
CA ARG A 254 5.92 5.12 4.54
C ARG A 254 6.43 5.69 3.24
N LEU A 255 5.57 6.44 2.57
CA LEU A 255 5.83 7.11 1.29
C LEU A 255 5.34 8.55 1.34
N SER A 256 5.89 9.41 0.47
CA SER A 256 5.31 10.73 0.25
C SER A 256 3.94 10.63 -0.44
N SER A 257 3.12 11.67 -0.31
CA SER A 257 1.80 11.68 -0.95
C SER A 257 1.90 11.65 -2.49
N ARG A 258 2.93 12.28 -3.06
CA ARG A 258 3.21 12.20 -4.50
C ARG A 258 3.63 10.80 -4.94
N ASP A 259 4.37 10.07 -4.10
CA ASP A 259 4.78 8.70 -4.40
C ASP A 259 3.61 7.72 -4.29
N LEU A 260 2.70 7.93 -3.33
CA LEU A 260 1.42 7.21 -3.27
C LEU A 260 0.59 7.44 -4.53
N LEU A 261 0.54 8.68 -5.02
CA LEU A 261 -0.17 9.02 -6.26
C LEU A 261 0.44 8.30 -7.48
N LYS A 262 1.78 8.12 -7.55
CA LYS A 262 2.44 7.34 -8.61
C LYS A 262 1.99 5.88 -8.63
N ILE A 263 1.80 5.27 -7.46
CA ILE A 263 1.32 3.87 -7.37
C ILE A 263 -0.11 3.77 -7.90
N GLY A 264 -1.00 4.69 -7.52
CA GLY A 264 -2.36 4.74 -8.06
C GLY A 264 -2.36 4.98 -9.58
N GLN A 265 -1.55 5.90 -10.07
CA GLN A 265 -1.43 6.21 -11.50
C GLN A 265 -0.84 5.04 -12.30
N LEU A 266 0.10 4.29 -11.71
CA LEU A 266 0.63 3.07 -12.33
C LEU A 266 -0.50 2.09 -12.66
N TYR A 267 -1.40 1.86 -11.73
CA TYR A 267 -2.56 0.97 -11.92
C TYR A 267 -3.59 1.57 -12.87
N GLN A 268 -3.86 2.88 -12.77
CA GLN A 268 -4.71 3.59 -13.73
C GLN A 268 -4.22 3.44 -15.17
N ASN A 269 -2.91 3.36 -15.37
CA ASN A 269 -2.27 3.20 -16.68
C ASN A 269 -2.06 1.72 -17.07
N GLY A 270 -2.76 0.77 -16.46
CA GLY A 270 -2.59 -0.66 -16.76
C GLY A 270 -1.19 -1.20 -16.46
N GLY A 271 -0.53 -0.67 -15.43
CA GLY A 271 0.81 -1.08 -15.01
C GLY A 271 1.96 -0.42 -15.77
N ARG A 272 1.68 0.63 -16.56
CA ARG A 272 2.69 1.39 -17.31
C ARG A 272 3.09 2.68 -16.60
N TRP A 273 4.39 2.95 -16.61
CA TRP A 273 4.96 4.23 -16.18
C TRP A 273 5.86 4.80 -17.28
N GLY A 274 5.44 5.87 -17.91
CA GLY A 274 6.04 6.34 -19.14
C GLY A 274 6.01 5.26 -20.24
N ALA A 275 7.15 4.98 -20.85
CA ALA A 275 7.27 3.92 -21.86
C ALA A 275 7.42 2.51 -21.29
N ARG A 276 7.64 2.37 -19.96
CA ARG A 276 7.96 1.09 -19.32
C ARG A 276 6.70 0.40 -18.81
N GLN A 277 6.54 -0.91 -19.11
CA GLN A 277 5.62 -1.78 -18.40
C GLN A 277 6.30 -2.22 -17.11
N VAL A 278 5.81 -1.73 -15.96
CA VAL A 278 6.38 -2.01 -14.62
C VAL A 278 5.67 -3.22 -14.00
N VAL A 279 4.36 -3.31 -14.19
CA VAL A 279 3.52 -4.45 -13.80
C VAL A 279 2.72 -4.86 -15.02
N THR A 280 2.53 -6.15 -15.28
CA THR A 280 1.78 -6.58 -16.46
C THR A 280 0.32 -6.11 -16.38
N GLU A 281 -0.26 -5.77 -17.52
CA GLU A 281 -1.67 -5.37 -17.62
C GLU A 281 -2.59 -6.51 -17.15
N ALA A 282 -2.21 -7.76 -17.42
CA ALA A 282 -2.94 -8.92 -16.94
C ALA A 282 -3.00 -8.98 -15.41
N TRP A 283 -1.88 -8.69 -14.73
CA TRP A 283 -1.88 -8.64 -13.28
C TRP A 283 -2.75 -7.50 -12.73
N VAL A 284 -2.63 -6.29 -13.30
CA VAL A 284 -3.47 -5.15 -12.91
C VAL A 284 -4.96 -5.50 -13.03
N ARG A 285 -5.38 -6.12 -14.14
CA ARG A 285 -6.78 -6.57 -14.31
C ARG A 285 -7.19 -7.60 -13.27
N ASN A 286 -6.33 -8.59 -13.01
CA ASN A 286 -6.64 -9.63 -12.02
C ASN A 286 -6.69 -9.05 -10.61
N SER A 287 -5.73 -8.18 -10.23
CA SER A 287 -5.70 -7.57 -8.90
C SER A 287 -6.94 -6.73 -8.60
N THR A 288 -7.48 -6.08 -9.61
CA THR A 288 -8.64 -5.18 -9.49
C THR A 288 -9.96 -5.82 -9.91
N HIS A 289 -9.97 -7.15 -10.09
CA HIS A 289 -11.19 -7.94 -10.28
C HIS A 289 -11.72 -8.44 -8.92
N PRO A 290 -13.05 -8.56 -8.71
CA PRO A 290 -13.60 -9.11 -7.49
C PRO A 290 -13.25 -10.59 -7.29
N HIS A 291 -12.67 -10.91 -6.12
CA HIS A 291 -12.32 -12.28 -5.70
C HIS A 291 -12.96 -12.68 -4.38
N ALA A 292 -13.33 -11.71 -3.55
CA ALA A 292 -14.05 -11.93 -2.30
C ALA A 292 -15.06 -10.80 -2.07
N ARG A 293 -16.11 -11.05 -1.29
CA ARG A 293 -17.11 -10.05 -0.89
C ARG A 293 -16.88 -9.66 0.55
N ILE A 294 -16.78 -8.34 0.80
CA ILE A 294 -16.66 -7.78 2.16
C ILE A 294 -18.04 -7.53 2.73
N ASP A 295 -18.87 -6.74 2.00
CA ASP A 295 -20.25 -6.38 2.34
C ASP A 295 -21.09 -6.17 1.07
N GLU A 296 -22.33 -5.72 1.20
CA GLU A 296 -23.26 -5.53 0.08
C GLU A 296 -22.75 -4.56 -1.00
N THR A 297 -21.83 -3.66 -0.64
CA THR A 297 -21.37 -2.56 -1.49
C THR A 297 -19.89 -2.66 -1.87
N THR A 298 -19.15 -3.55 -1.23
CA THR A 298 -17.70 -3.58 -1.29
C THR A 298 -17.20 -5.00 -1.59
N ASP A 299 -16.47 -5.13 -2.67
CA ASP A 299 -15.73 -6.33 -3.02
C ASP A 299 -14.23 -6.16 -2.72
N TYR A 300 -13.49 -7.25 -2.80
CA TYR A 300 -12.05 -7.30 -2.61
C TYR A 300 -11.36 -8.04 -3.75
N GLY A 301 -10.33 -7.41 -4.30
CA GLY A 301 -9.43 -8.01 -5.29
C GLY A 301 -8.22 -8.67 -4.62
N TYR A 302 -7.06 -8.59 -5.26
CA TYR A 302 -5.80 -8.97 -4.63
C TYR A 302 -5.23 -7.78 -3.85
N LEU A 303 -5.60 -7.69 -2.58
CA LEU A 303 -5.24 -6.59 -1.65
C LEU A 303 -5.68 -5.19 -2.13
N TRP A 304 -6.64 -5.14 -3.04
CA TRP A 304 -7.34 -3.94 -3.49
C TRP A 304 -8.78 -3.96 -3.00
N TRP A 305 -9.28 -2.82 -2.52
CA TRP A 305 -10.68 -2.59 -2.22
C TRP A 305 -11.41 -2.18 -3.49
N LEU A 306 -12.60 -2.68 -3.70
CA LEU A 306 -13.42 -2.42 -4.88
C LEU A 306 -14.78 -1.91 -4.45
N LYS A 307 -15.14 -0.69 -4.88
CA LYS A 307 -16.40 -0.05 -4.49
C LYS A 307 -16.80 1.00 -5.52
N SER A 308 -18.09 1.25 -5.67
CA SER A 308 -18.58 2.40 -6.42
C SER A 308 -18.83 3.60 -5.51
N PHE A 309 -18.24 4.74 -5.85
CA PHE A 309 -18.50 6.03 -5.17
C PHE A 309 -19.56 6.81 -5.92
N ARG A 310 -20.47 7.46 -5.19
CA ARG A 310 -21.55 8.25 -5.77
C ARG A 310 -21.30 9.74 -5.58
N ALA A 311 -21.53 10.53 -6.64
CA ALA A 311 -21.55 11.98 -6.61
C ALA A 311 -22.77 12.46 -7.39
N GLY A 312 -23.76 13.03 -6.68
CA GLY A 312 -25.09 13.30 -7.24
C GLY A 312 -25.77 12.02 -7.71
N SER A 313 -26.26 12.02 -8.95
CA SER A 313 -26.92 10.86 -9.57
C SER A 313 -25.92 9.86 -10.20
N LYS A 314 -24.63 10.21 -10.33
CA LYS A 314 -23.63 9.38 -10.99
C LYS A 314 -22.95 8.43 -10.01
N SER A 315 -22.59 7.25 -10.49
CA SER A 315 -21.86 6.22 -9.75
C SER A 315 -20.57 5.89 -10.50
N TYR A 316 -19.46 5.87 -9.79
CA TYR A 316 -18.12 5.69 -10.34
C TYR A 316 -17.47 4.46 -9.70
N PRO A 317 -17.39 3.34 -10.44
CA PRO A 317 -16.62 2.19 -10.00
C PRO A 317 -15.15 2.59 -9.81
N ALA A 318 -14.58 2.15 -8.68
CA ALA A 318 -13.22 2.47 -8.29
C ALA A 318 -12.55 1.28 -7.63
N TYR A 319 -11.23 1.25 -7.72
CA TYR A 319 -10.39 0.40 -6.89
C TYR A 319 -9.43 1.28 -6.09
N PHE A 320 -9.13 0.87 -4.86
CA PHE A 320 -8.36 1.74 -3.99
C PHE A 320 -7.54 0.99 -2.94
N MET A 321 -6.42 1.60 -2.59
CA MET A 321 -5.65 1.28 -1.41
C MET A 321 -6.33 1.93 -0.20
N SER A 322 -6.37 1.24 0.94
CA SER A 322 -6.97 1.76 2.15
C SER A 322 -6.11 1.46 3.37
N GLY A 323 -5.97 2.44 4.27
CA GLY A 323 -5.24 2.29 5.51
C GLY A 323 -5.92 2.96 6.69
N ASN A 324 -5.69 2.40 7.88
CA ASN A 324 -6.14 2.98 9.14
C ASN A 324 -5.78 4.48 9.20
N GLY A 325 -6.64 5.27 9.83
CA GLY A 325 -6.55 6.73 9.84
C GLY A 325 -7.34 7.40 8.73
N GLY A 326 -7.87 6.63 7.76
CA GLY A 326 -8.58 7.15 6.59
C GLY A 326 -7.69 7.35 5.36
N ASN A 327 -6.48 6.79 5.36
CA ASN A 327 -5.58 6.87 4.21
C ASN A 327 -6.19 6.18 2.99
N LYS A 328 -6.20 6.85 1.84
CA LYS A 328 -6.72 6.32 0.57
C LYS A 328 -5.87 6.75 -0.62
N VAL A 329 -5.68 5.82 -1.55
CA VAL A 329 -5.28 6.10 -2.93
C VAL A 329 -6.34 5.48 -3.81
N VAL A 330 -7.14 6.30 -4.46
CA VAL A 330 -8.33 5.87 -5.22
C VAL A 330 -8.08 6.10 -6.70
N ALA A 331 -8.24 5.06 -7.51
CA ALA A 331 -8.26 5.15 -8.95
C ALA A 331 -9.71 5.00 -9.46
N ILE A 332 -10.11 5.89 -10.37
CA ILE A 332 -11.42 5.92 -11.01
C ILE A 332 -11.22 5.87 -12.52
N PRO A 333 -11.14 4.67 -13.11
CA PRO A 333 -10.78 4.50 -14.52
C PRO A 333 -11.67 5.28 -15.49
N GLN A 334 -12.97 5.33 -15.20
CA GLN A 334 -13.95 6.03 -16.03
C GLN A 334 -13.69 7.54 -16.16
N LEU A 335 -12.99 8.13 -15.19
CA LEU A 335 -12.66 9.57 -15.16
C LEU A 335 -11.19 9.84 -15.49
N ASP A 336 -10.40 8.78 -15.70
CA ASP A 336 -8.94 8.86 -15.78
C ASP A 336 -8.39 9.75 -14.63
N LEU A 337 -8.82 9.41 -13.41
CA LEU A 337 -8.56 10.19 -12.20
C LEU A 337 -7.99 9.29 -11.10
N VAL A 338 -6.95 9.78 -10.44
CA VAL A 338 -6.39 9.21 -9.23
C VAL A 338 -6.39 10.28 -8.13
N ALA A 339 -6.86 9.91 -6.94
CA ALA A 339 -6.83 10.78 -5.79
C ALA A 339 -6.08 10.12 -4.62
N VAL A 340 -5.29 10.93 -3.91
CA VAL A 340 -4.66 10.55 -2.64
C VAL A 340 -5.23 11.42 -1.55
N ILE A 341 -5.71 10.80 -0.47
CA ILE A 341 -6.12 11.47 0.76
C ILE A 341 -5.37 10.79 1.90
N THR A 342 -4.50 11.53 2.59
CA THR A 342 -3.81 11.02 3.76
C THR A 342 -4.38 11.62 5.03
N SER A 343 -4.41 10.83 6.11
CA SER A 343 -4.93 11.26 7.39
C SER A 343 -4.29 10.47 8.53
N THR A 344 -4.09 11.13 9.67
CA THR A 344 -3.58 10.53 10.91
C THR A 344 -4.67 10.27 11.94
N ASN A 345 -5.92 10.17 11.51
CA ASN A 345 -7.09 9.94 12.35
C ASN A 345 -7.20 8.47 12.81
N PHE A 346 -6.08 7.90 13.25
CA PHE A 346 -5.94 6.47 13.57
C PHE A 346 -6.96 6.00 14.59
N ASN A 347 -7.56 4.83 14.32
CA ASN A 347 -8.54 4.13 15.14
C ASN A 347 -9.82 4.96 15.44
N ALA A 348 -10.04 6.06 14.73
CA ALA A 348 -11.27 6.83 14.90
C ALA A 348 -12.44 6.19 14.11
N PRO A 349 -13.63 6.04 14.69
CA PRO A 349 -14.75 5.36 14.04
C PRO A 349 -15.14 5.92 12.67
N ALA A 350 -15.01 7.23 12.46
CA ALA A 350 -15.39 7.91 11.21
C ALA A 350 -14.21 8.15 10.25
N MET A 351 -13.06 7.53 10.47
CA MET A 351 -11.83 7.81 9.71
C MET A 351 -12.01 7.64 8.20
N HIS A 352 -12.67 6.58 7.76
CA HIS A 352 -12.93 6.33 6.33
C HIS A 352 -14.09 7.15 5.79
N GLN A 353 -15.11 7.41 6.59
CA GLN A 353 -16.29 8.20 6.19
C GLN A 353 -15.90 9.63 5.82
N GLN A 354 -15.03 10.28 6.61
CA GLN A 354 -14.60 11.65 6.29
C GLN A 354 -13.78 11.70 4.98
N THR A 355 -12.94 10.72 4.70
CA THR A 355 -12.17 10.71 3.46
C THR A 355 -13.02 10.28 2.26
N ASP A 356 -14.05 9.43 2.46
CA ASP A 356 -15.07 9.17 1.46
C ASP A 356 -15.86 10.46 1.13
N LYS A 357 -16.21 11.25 2.15
CA LYS A 357 -16.90 12.54 1.96
C LYS A 357 -16.03 13.54 1.18
N ILE A 358 -14.72 13.65 1.47
CA ILE A 358 -13.80 14.47 0.66
C ILE A 358 -13.82 14.01 -0.80
N LEU A 359 -13.76 12.70 -1.03
CA LEU A 359 -13.78 12.15 -2.37
C LEU A 359 -15.10 12.44 -3.09
N THR A 360 -16.25 12.20 -2.47
CA THR A 360 -17.57 12.30 -3.12
C THR A 360 -18.08 13.73 -3.25
N ASP A 361 -18.02 14.50 -2.16
CA ASP A 361 -18.68 15.81 -2.08
C ASP A 361 -17.83 16.92 -2.72
N TYR A 362 -16.52 16.69 -2.86
CA TYR A 362 -15.62 17.69 -3.40
C TYR A 362 -14.88 17.22 -4.66
N ILE A 363 -14.10 16.11 -4.59
CA ILE A 363 -13.28 15.68 -5.72
C ILE A 363 -14.15 15.24 -6.89
N LEU A 364 -15.04 14.26 -6.68
CA LEU A 364 -15.95 13.80 -7.74
C LEU A 364 -16.97 14.87 -8.15
N ALA A 365 -17.44 15.65 -7.19
CA ALA A 365 -18.34 16.76 -7.48
C ALA A 365 -17.67 17.90 -8.29
N SER A 366 -16.32 17.99 -8.28
CA SER A 366 -15.60 18.97 -9.09
C SER A 366 -15.49 18.59 -10.57
N VAL A 367 -15.75 17.33 -10.93
CA VAL A 367 -15.68 16.88 -12.31
C VAL A 367 -16.74 17.57 -13.15
N GLU A 368 -16.30 18.40 -14.10
CA GLU A 368 -17.15 19.06 -15.08
C GLU A 368 -17.45 18.10 -16.26
N GLN A 369 -18.63 18.26 -16.81
CA GLN A 369 -19.14 17.36 -17.87
C GLN A 369 -18.62 17.79 -19.25
#